data_c7272029b94312644b18abc8c9d7a9f2
#
_entry.id   c7272029b94312644b18abc8c9d7a9f2
#
_cell.length_a   1.000
_cell.length_b   1.000
_cell.length_c   1.000
_cell.angle_alpha   90.00
_cell.angle_beta   90.00
_cell.angle_gamma   90.00
#
_symmetry.space_group_name_H-M   'P 1'
#
loop_
_entity.id
_entity.type
_entity.pdbx_description
1 polymer ?
#
loop_
_entity_poly.entity_id
_entity_poly.type
_entity_poly.pdbx_seq_one_letter_code
_entity_poly.pdbx_strand_id
1 'polypeptide(L)'
;MFVKKGGRMSYKFTVKGNPVGKGRPRVTRHGTYTPARTKNYQRLVNTFYKGKHFGDKALKVKIRLFYKTSKTTKLRKSEIAKKLKEIGISADGLKNEIWQRACEFNAIKCTIKPDCDNVGKAILDALNGIAYDDDSQIVSLKIDKFRSVDPRAEIDISEV
;
A
#
# COMPACT_ATOMS: atom_id res chain seq x y z
N MET A 1 -2.77 -15.29 -0.45
CA MET A 1 -3.23 -16.47 -1.20
C MET A 1 -2.28 -16.70 -2.38
N PHE A 2 -1.73 -17.88 -2.49
CA PHE A 2 -0.87 -18.29 -3.63
C PHE A 2 -1.76 -18.73 -4.79
N VAL A 3 -1.53 -18.17 -5.99
CA VAL A 3 -2.23 -18.59 -7.22
C VAL A 3 -1.20 -18.90 -8.29
N LYS A 4 -1.24 -20.10 -8.86
CA LYS A 4 -0.54 -20.44 -10.11
C LYS A 4 -1.49 -20.15 -11.28
N LYS A 5 -1.18 -19.18 -12.11
CA LYS A 5 -1.91 -18.90 -13.35
C LYS A 5 -0.94 -19.04 -14.53
N GLY A 6 -1.15 -20.06 -15.38
CA GLY A 6 -0.28 -20.30 -16.55
C GLY A 6 1.19 -20.58 -16.20
N GLY A 7 1.47 -21.33 -15.13
CA GLY A 7 2.84 -21.66 -14.71
C GLY A 7 3.57 -20.57 -13.90
N ARG A 8 3.09 -19.32 -13.88
CA ARG A 8 3.71 -18.20 -13.14
C ARG A 8 3.21 -18.16 -11.70
N MET A 9 4.11 -17.89 -10.75
CA MET A 9 3.75 -17.71 -9.36
C MET A 9 3.23 -16.30 -9.11
N SER A 10 2.19 -16.18 -8.28
CA SER A 10 1.76 -14.91 -7.72
C SER A 10 1.34 -15.07 -6.26
N TYR A 11 1.58 -14.03 -5.47
CA TYR A 11 1.18 -13.99 -4.06
C TYR A 11 0.62 -12.64 -3.68
N LYS A 12 -0.57 -12.67 -3.05
CA LYS A 12 -1.25 -11.48 -2.56
C LYS A 12 -1.40 -11.55 -1.04
N PHE A 13 -1.10 -10.45 -0.38
CA PHE A 13 -1.30 -10.31 1.06
C PHE A 13 -1.66 -8.88 1.45
N THR A 14 -2.17 -8.74 2.67
CA THR A 14 -2.63 -7.46 3.21
C THR A 14 -1.97 -7.21 4.56
N VAL A 15 -1.35 -6.05 4.71
CA VAL A 15 -0.79 -5.55 5.96
C VAL A 15 -1.79 -4.57 6.57
N LYS A 16 -2.38 -4.92 7.70
CA LYS A 16 -3.36 -4.07 8.41
C LYS A 16 -2.69 -2.86 9.06
N GLY A 17 -3.43 -1.76 9.16
CA GLY A 17 -2.99 -0.51 9.76
C GLY A 17 -2.50 0.53 8.74
N ASN A 18 -2.24 1.75 9.22
CA ASN A 18 -1.78 2.83 8.34
C ASN A 18 -0.41 2.52 7.73
N PRO A 19 -0.25 2.62 6.39
CA PRO A 19 1.04 2.46 5.75
C PRO A 19 2.05 3.51 6.24
N VAL A 20 3.31 3.10 6.43
CA VAL A 20 4.38 3.94 6.98
C VAL A 20 5.51 4.06 5.97
N GLY A 21 5.93 5.29 5.68
CA GLY A 21 7.07 5.56 4.82
C GLY A 21 8.42 5.28 5.51
N LYS A 22 9.44 5.02 4.71
CA LYS A 22 10.82 4.85 5.18
C LYS A 22 11.31 6.17 5.76
N GLY A 23 11.63 6.19 7.05
CA GLY A 23 12.25 7.34 7.71
C GLY A 23 13.68 7.53 7.22
N ARG A 24 14.13 8.79 7.12
CA ARG A 24 15.54 9.07 6.82
C ARG A 24 16.42 8.44 7.91
N PRO A 25 17.52 7.79 7.54
CA PRO A 25 18.50 7.31 8.51
C PRO A 25 18.96 8.47 9.39
N ARG A 26 19.15 8.20 10.67
CA ARG A 26 19.70 9.18 11.62
C ARG A 26 21.16 8.84 11.88
N VAL A 27 22.01 9.83 11.73
CA VAL A 27 23.44 9.72 12.05
C VAL A 27 23.65 10.13 13.50
N THR A 28 24.38 9.32 14.26
CA THR A 28 24.81 9.60 15.64
C THR A 28 26.32 9.37 15.75
N ARG A 29 26.89 9.71 16.90
CA ARG A 29 28.32 9.39 17.20
C ARG A 29 28.62 7.88 17.10
N HIS A 30 27.61 7.02 17.26
CA HIS A 30 27.75 5.56 17.27
C HIS A 30 27.31 4.91 15.93
N GLY A 31 27.07 5.69 14.88
CA GLY A 31 26.72 5.18 13.56
C GLY A 31 25.34 5.64 13.07
N THR A 32 24.94 5.09 11.94
CA THR A 32 23.67 5.39 11.26
C THR A 32 22.63 4.34 11.59
N TYR A 33 21.43 4.76 11.98
CA TYR A 33 20.33 3.83 12.26
C TYR A 33 19.01 4.21 11.58
N THR A 34 18.22 3.20 11.24
CA THR A 34 16.87 3.35 10.73
C THR A 34 15.92 3.64 11.90
N PRO A 35 15.05 4.68 11.80
CA PRO A 35 14.09 5.01 12.86
C PRO A 35 13.19 3.83 13.25
N ALA A 36 12.91 3.70 14.56
CA ALA A 36 12.11 2.60 15.12
C ALA A 36 10.76 2.41 14.43
N ARG A 37 10.09 3.53 14.05
CA ARG A 37 8.82 3.48 13.34
C ARG A 37 8.92 2.72 12.01
N THR A 38 9.99 2.93 11.25
CA THR A 38 10.25 2.22 9.99
C THR A 38 10.51 0.75 10.27
N LYS A 39 11.42 0.43 11.22
CA LYS A 39 11.73 -0.96 11.59
C LYS A 39 10.49 -1.73 12.05
N ASN A 40 9.63 -1.10 12.85
CA ASN A 40 8.40 -1.74 13.33
C ASN A 40 7.43 -2.02 12.18
N TYR A 41 7.31 -1.09 11.23
CA TYR A 41 6.47 -1.32 10.04
C TYR A 41 7.03 -2.42 9.13
N GLN A 42 8.34 -2.46 8.92
CA GLN A 42 9.00 -3.53 8.18
C GLN A 42 8.78 -4.91 8.85
N ARG A 43 8.91 -5.00 10.17
CA ARG A 43 8.58 -6.23 10.92
C ARG A 43 7.12 -6.63 10.74
N LEU A 44 6.21 -5.65 10.74
CA LEU A 44 4.79 -5.90 10.51
C LEU A 44 4.55 -6.47 9.11
N VAL A 45 5.18 -5.91 8.06
CA VAL A 45 5.12 -6.43 6.69
C VAL A 45 5.57 -7.90 6.65
N ASN A 46 6.71 -8.22 7.29
CA ASN A 46 7.25 -9.57 7.37
C ASN A 46 6.30 -10.54 8.09
N THR A 47 5.64 -10.09 9.15
CA THR A 47 4.67 -10.91 9.89
C THR A 47 3.46 -11.30 9.02
N PHE A 48 3.03 -10.40 8.13
CA PHE A 48 1.90 -10.67 7.23
C PHE A 48 2.29 -11.41 5.96
N TYR A 49 3.57 -11.42 5.58
CA TYR A 49 4.03 -12.21 4.45
C TYR A 49 4.11 -13.70 4.84
N LYS A 50 3.35 -14.55 4.18
CA LYS A 50 3.33 -16.01 4.36
C LYS A 50 3.52 -16.74 3.02
N GLY A 51 4.08 -16.00 2.04
CA GLY A 51 4.38 -16.55 0.72
C GLY A 51 5.65 -17.40 0.69
N LYS A 52 5.87 -18.02 -0.45
CA LYS A 52 7.14 -18.68 -0.77
C LYS A 52 8.11 -17.67 -1.34
N HIS A 53 9.40 -17.95 -1.27
CA HIS A 53 10.43 -17.18 -1.94
C HIS A 53 10.32 -17.36 -3.48
N PHE A 54 10.47 -16.27 -4.22
CA PHE A 54 10.35 -16.28 -5.69
C PHE A 54 11.67 -16.67 -6.40
N GLY A 55 12.76 -16.85 -5.64
CA GLY A 55 14.09 -17.14 -6.21
C GLY A 55 14.63 -15.93 -7.00
N ASP A 56 15.31 -16.21 -8.09
CA ASP A 56 15.99 -15.26 -8.98
C ASP A 56 15.11 -14.66 -10.09
N LYS A 57 13.79 -14.80 -9.98
CA LYS A 57 12.83 -14.39 -11.01
C LYS A 57 12.69 -12.87 -11.12
N ALA A 58 12.45 -12.39 -12.34
CA ALA A 58 11.99 -11.03 -12.56
C ALA A 58 10.56 -10.85 -12.05
N LEU A 59 10.32 -9.79 -11.28
CA LEU A 59 9.07 -9.60 -10.54
C LEU A 59 8.33 -8.33 -10.95
N LYS A 60 7.02 -8.43 -10.93
CA LYS A 60 6.10 -7.31 -10.98
C LYS A 60 5.43 -7.16 -9.64
N VAL A 61 5.48 -5.95 -9.07
CA VAL A 61 4.85 -5.64 -7.77
C VAL A 61 3.80 -4.55 -7.93
N LYS A 62 2.61 -4.81 -7.38
CA LYS A 62 1.54 -3.82 -7.29
C LYS A 62 1.20 -3.59 -5.82
N ILE A 63 1.26 -2.33 -5.39
CA ILE A 63 0.98 -1.92 -4.02
C ILE A 63 -0.20 -0.96 -4.03
N ARG A 64 -1.22 -1.23 -3.22
CA ARG A 64 -2.32 -0.31 -2.96
C ARG A 64 -2.27 0.11 -1.49
N LEU A 65 -2.14 1.39 -1.24
CA LEU A 65 -1.99 1.99 0.08
C LEU A 65 -3.30 2.68 0.47
N PHE A 66 -3.89 2.26 1.56
CA PHE A 66 -5.15 2.77 2.09
C PHE A 66 -4.90 3.50 3.40
N TYR A 67 -5.10 4.82 3.39
CA TYR A 67 -4.89 5.67 4.54
C TYR A 67 -6.19 6.01 5.23
N LYS A 68 -6.19 5.97 6.56
CA LYS A 68 -7.35 6.34 7.37
C LYS A 68 -7.88 7.70 6.94
N THR A 69 -9.18 7.75 6.66
CA THR A 69 -9.88 8.98 6.32
C THR A 69 -10.29 9.75 7.55
N SER A 70 -10.47 11.08 7.42
CA SER A 70 -11.18 11.91 8.39
C SER A 70 -12.69 11.75 8.21
N LYS A 71 -13.47 12.04 9.25
CA LYS A 71 -14.95 12.04 9.18
C LYS A 71 -15.49 13.10 8.21
N THR A 72 -14.70 14.15 7.96
CA THR A 72 -15.07 15.28 7.10
C THR A 72 -14.07 15.49 5.97
N THR A 73 -14.49 16.19 4.92
CA THR A 73 -13.67 16.53 3.76
C THR A 73 -13.89 17.96 3.30
N LYS A 74 -12.85 18.57 2.71
CA LYS A 74 -12.95 19.87 2.02
C LYS A 74 -13.55 19.75 0.60
N LEU A 75 -13.61 18.56 0.02
CA LEU A 75 -14.20 18.33 -1.29
C LEU A 75 -15.68 18.75 -1.33
N ARG A 76 -16.14 19.25 -2.47
CA ARG A 76 -17.55 19.56 -2.69
C ARG A 76 -18.36 18.27 -2.83
N LYS A 77 -19.66 18.32 -2.49
CA LYS A 77 -20.56 17.18 -2.64
C LYS A 77 -20.57 16.67 -4.10
N SER A 78 -20.59 17.56 -5.08
CA SER A 78 -20.58 17.23 -6.51
C SER A 78 -19.31 16.50 -6.94
N GLU A 79 -18.14 16.87 -6.40
CA GLU A 79 -16.88 16.20 -6.72
C GLU A 79 -16.82 14.77 -6.15
N ILE A 80 -17.36 14.57 -4.96
CA ILE A 80 -17.47 13.23 -4.35
C ILE A 80 -18.47 12.38 -5.13
N ALA A 81 -19.63 12.94 -5.46
CA ALA A 81 -20.66 12.27 -6.22
C ALA A 81 -20.17 11.82 -7.61
N LYS A 82 -19.39 12.67 -8.30
CA LYS A 82 -18.76 12.31 -9.57
C LYS A 82 -17.88 11.07 -9.43
N LYS A 83 -17.02 11.03 -8.38
CA LYS A 83 -16.12 9.89 -8.14
C LYS A 83 -16.83 8.59 -7.81
N LEU A 84 -17.97 8.64 -7.11
CA LEU A 84 -18.81 7.48 -6.86
C LEU A 84 -19.47 6.97 -8.15
N LYS A 85 -19.99 7.88 -8.97
CA LYS A 85 -20.59 7.54 -10.28
C LYS A 85 -19.58 6.88 -11.23
N GLU A 86 -18.32 7.35 -11.23
CA GLU A 86 -17.23 6.76 -12.04
C GLU A 86 -17.01 5.26 -11.73
N ILE A 87 -17.38 4.81 -10.54
CA ILE A 87 -17.28 3.40 -10.12
C ILE A 87 -18.63 2.70 -9.97
N GLY A 88 -19.72 3.30 -10.49
CA GLY A 88 -21.05 2.72 -10.51
C GLY A 88 -21.78 2.72 -9.16
N ILE A 89 -21.37 3.57 -8.21
CA ILE A 89 -21.96 3.65 -6.86
C ILE A 89 -22.87 4.86 -6.74
N SER A 90 -24.05 4.67 -6.11
CA SER A 90 -25.00 5.76 -5.82
C SER A 90 -24.36 6.87 -4.97
N ALA A 91 -24.68 8.10 -5.34
CA ALA A 91 -24.22 9.31 -4.66
C ALA A 91 -25.37 10.07 -3.94
N ASP A 92 -26.41 9.36 -3.56
CA ASP A 92 -27.53 9.93 -2.80
C ASP A 92 -27.18 10.08 -1.33
N GLY A 93 -27.77 11.07 -0.66
CA GLY A 93 -27.59 11.33 0.75
C GLY A 93 -26.85 12.63 1.08
N LEU A 94 -26.53 12.82 2.35
CA LEU A 94 -25.81 13.97 2.86
C LEU A 94 -24.31 13.92 2.48
N LYS A 95 -23.65 15.07 2.47
CA LYS A 95 -22.21 15.17 2.10
C LYS A 95 -21.32 14.21 2.88
N ASN A 96 -21.53 14.05 4.17
CA ASN A 96 -20.70 13.17 5.00
C ASN A 96 -20.95 11.69 4.72
N GLU A 97 -22.18 11.32 4.40
CA GLU A 97 -22.57 9.93 4.05
C GLU A 97 -21.90 9.52 2.74
N ILE A 98 -22.04 10.37 1.69
CA ILE A 98 -21.39 10.08 0.41
C ILE A 98 -19.87 10.12 0.49
N TRP A 99 -19.30 10.93 1.41
CA TRP A 99 -17.87 10.92 1.68
C TRP A 99 -17.41 9.60 2.30
N GLN A 100 -18.10 9.09 3.32
CA GLN A 100 -17.78 7.80 3.94
C GLN A 100 -17.89 6.67 2.90
N ARG A 101 -18.97 6.65 2.14
CA ARG A 101 -19.19 5.67 1.06
C ARG A 101 -18.07 5.73 0.02
N ALA A 102 -17.66 6.91 -0.42
CA ALA A 102 -16.55 7.06 -1.36
C ALA A 102 -15.21 6.55 -0.80
N CYS A 103 -14.99 6.65 0.51
CA CYS A 103 -13.82 6.09 1.19
C CYS A 103 -13.93 4.57 1.36
N GLU A 104 -15.11 4.03 1.66
CA GLU A 104 -15.37 2.58 1.74
C GLU A 104 -15.07 1.89 0.41
N PHE A 105 -15.53 2.47 -0.68
CA PHE A 105 -15.30 1.95 -2.03
C PHE A 105 -13.95 2.38 -2.65
N ASN A 106 -13.07 3.03 -1.85
CA ASN A 106 -11.73 3.46 -2.29
C ASN A 106 -11.73 4.36 -3.54
N ALA A 107 -12.80 5.13 -3.74
CA ALA A 107 -12.96 6.05 -4.87
C ALA A 107 -12.08 7.31 -4.76
N ILE A 108 -11.56 7.60 -3.57
CA ILE A 108 -10.83 8.82 -3.28
C ILE A 108 -9.32 8.57 -3.23
N LYS A 109 -8.57 9.17 -4.15
CA LYS A 109 -7.11 9.18 -4.12
C LYS A 109 -6.60 9.98 -2.93
N CYS A 110 -5.48 9.54 -2.36
CA CYS A 110 -4.86 10.15 -1.18
C CYS A 110 -3.60 10.94 -1.57
N THR A 111 -3.61 12.25 -1.34
CA THR A 111 -2.50 13.16 -1.68
C THR A 111 -1.65 13.59 -0.48
N ILE A 112 -1.91 13.06 0.72
CA ILE A 112 -1.13 13.40 1.92
C ILE A 112 0.16 12.55 2.01
N LYS A 113 1.13 13.06 2.78
CA LYS A 113 2.32 12.30 3.16
C LYS A 113 1.98 11.02 3.93
N PRO A 114 2.85 9.99 3.86
CA PRO A 114 4.12 9.90 3.13
C PRO A 114 3.92 9.69 1.62
N ASP A 115 4.97 9.93 0.83
CA ASP A 115 4.99 9.79 -0.61
C ASP A 115 4.96 8.31 -1.02
N CYS A 116 4.48 8.02 -2.25
CA CYS A 116 4.29 6.65 -2.72
C CYS A 116 5.58 5.84 -2.74
N ASP A 117 6.64 6.41 -3.32
CA ASP A 117 7.97 5.82 -3.42
C ASP A 117 8.54 5.48 -2.04
N ASN A 118 8.38 6.40 -1.08
CA ASN A 118 8.90 6.24 0.27
C ASN A 118 8.23 5.09 1.04
N VAL A 119 6.92 4.90 0.85
CA VAL A 119 6.21 3.75 1.45
C VAL A 119 6.52 2.47 0.68
N GLY A 120 6.54 2.55 -0.65
CA GLY A 120 6.96 1.44 -1.49
C GLY A 120 8.32 0.90 -1.05
N LYS A 121 9.31 1.79 -0.92
CA LYS A 121 10.65 1.42 -0.46
C LYS A 121 10.65 0.75 0.92
N ALA A 122 9.83 1.21 1.88
CA ALA A 122 9.73 0.57 3.19
C ALA A 122 9.20 -0.88 3.09
N ILE A 123 8.23 -1.12 2.21
CA ILE A 123 7.64 -2.45 1.98
C ILE A 123 8.63 -3.36 1.24
N LEU A 124 9.26 -2.86 0.18
CA LEU A 124 10.20 -3.65 -0.62
C LEU A 124 11.43 -4.04 0.18
N ASP A 125 12.04 -3.10 0.93
CA ASP A 125 13.15 -3.40 1.82
C ASP A 125 12.77 -4.45 2.90
N ALA A 126 11.53 -4.47 3.35
CA ALA A 126 11.09 -5.47 4.32
C ALA A 126 11.02 -6.88 3.72
N LEU A 127 10.83 -7.00 2.42
CA LEU A 127 10.65 -8.26 1.71
C LEU A 127 11.96 -8.80 1.14
N ASN A 128 13.04 -8.01 1.10
CA ASN A 128 14.38 -8.44 0.69
C ASN A 128 14.86 -9.62 1.55
N GLY A 129 15.36 -10.67 0.92
CA GLY A 129 15.79 -11.91 1.56
C GLY A 129 14.66 -12.78 2.13
N ILE A 130 13.39 -12.35 1.98
CA ILE A 130 12.22 -13.09 2.48
C ILE A 130 11.31 -13.52 1.34
N ALA A 131 10.92 -12.59 0.47
CA ALA A 131 10.09 -12.88 -0.70
C ALA A 131 10.95 -13.08 -1.97
N TYR A 132 12.06 -12.41 -2.07
CA TYR A 132 13.02 -12.43 -3.17
C TYR A 132 14.41 -12.08 -2.62
N ASP A 133 15.46 -12.30 -3.40
CA ASP A 133 16.85 -12.07 -2.96
C ASP A 133 17.15 -10.58 -2.81
N ASP A 134 16.73 -9.77 -3.81
CA ASP A 134 17.00 -8.33 -3.85
C ASP A 134 15.88 -7.58 -4.61
N ASP A 135 15.63 -6.32 -4.23
CA ASP A 135 14.60 -5.48 -4.86
C ASP A 135 14.95 -5.06 -6.31
N SER A 136 16.20 -5.25 -6.74
CA SER A 136 16.61 -5.12 -8.14
C SER A 136 15.90 -6.10 -9.09
N GLN A 137 15.37 -7.21 -8.56
CA GLN A 137 14.55 -8.16 -9.34
C GLN A 137 13.19 -7.58 -9.74
N ILE A 138 12.78 -6.45 -9.14
CA ILE A 138 11.48 -5.81 -9.42
C ILE A 138 11.59 -4.96 -10.67
N VAL A 139 11.16 -5.50 -11.79
CA VAL A 139 11.21 -4.84 -13.13
C VAL A 139 9.96 -4.00 -13.41
N SER A 140 8.90 -4.15 -12.61
CA SER A 140 7.68 -3.35 -12.73
C SER A 140 7.07 -3.08 -11.36
N LEU A 141 6.94 -1.80 -11.01
CA LEU A 141 6.36 -1.37 -9.76
C LEU A 141 5.20 -0.40 -10.01
N LYS A 142 4.03 -0.72 -9.45
CA LYS A 142 2.88 0.20 -9.44
C LYS A 142 2.42 0.46 -8.02
N ILE A 143 2.31 1.74 -7.64
CA ILE A 143 1.84 2.14 -6.31
C ILE A 143 0.70 3.13 -6.44
N ASP A 144 -0.43 2.80 -5.83
CA ASP A 144 -1.62 3.66 -5.76
C ASP A 144 -1.95 3.99 -4.30
N LYS A 145 -2.39 5.23 -4.03
CA LYS A 145 -2.82 5.68 -2.69
C LYS A 145 -4.29 6.07 -2.68
N PHE A 146 -5.00 5.61 -1.65
CA PHE A 146 -6.43 5.85 -1.45
C PHE A 146 -6.74 6.33 -0.03
N ARG A 147 -7.86 7.01 0.12
CA ARG A 147 -8.54 7.20 1.40
C ARG A 147 -9.42 5.98 1.67
N SER A 148 -9.42 5.51 2.91
CA SER A 148 -10.24 4.37 3.30
C SER A 148 -10.68 4.48 4.76
N VAL A 149 -11.79 3.85 5.08
CA VAL A 149 -12.24 3.64 6.47
C VAL A 149 -11.43 2.53 7.15
N ASP A 150 -10.88 1.61 6.35
CA ASP A 150 -10.02 0.49 6.79
C ASP A 150 -8.58 0.70 6.27
N PRO A 151 -7.68 1.28 7.11
CA PRO A 151 -6.30 1.55 6.72
C PRO A 151 -5.50 0.26 6.59
N ARG A 152 -4.84 0.07 5.44
CA ARG A 152 -4.06 -1.12 5.11
C ARG A 152 -3.13 -0.90 3.93
N ALA A 153 -2.20 -1.81 3.72
CA ALA A 153 -1.48 -1.96 2.46
C ALA A 153 -1.81 -3.33 1.85
N GLU A 154 -2.20 -3.33 0.59
CA GLU A 154 -2.41 -4.56 -0.18
C GLU A 154 -1.27 -4.70 -1.19
N ILE A 155 -0.58 -5.83 -1.13
CA ILE A 155 0.61 -6.11 -1.92
C ILE A 155 0.34 -7.34 -2.79
N ASP A 156 0.63 -7.23 -4.09
CA ASP A 156 0.54 -8.28 -5.09
C ASP A 156 1.90 -8.42 -5.77
N ILE A 157 2.54 -9.57 -5.61
CA ILE A 157 3.84 -9.91 -6.20
C ILE A 157 3.59 -11.03 -7.20
N SER A 158 4.10 -10.87 -8.41
CA SER A 158 3.97 -11.88 -9.47
C SER A 158 5.23 -11.97 -10.32
N GLU A 159 5.53 -13.16 -10.81
CA GLU A 159 6.54 -13.35 -11.85
C GLU A 159 6.09 -12.66 -13.16
N VAL A 160 7.04 -12.16 -13.93
CA VAL A 160 6.81 -11.51 -15.23
C VAL A 160 6.70 -12.54 -16.35
#